data_015c2cc32cafc74b43abff282e413e3c
#
_entry.id   015c2cc32cafc74b43abff282e413e3c
#
_cell.length_a   1.000
_cell.length_b   1.000
_cell.length_c   1.000
_cell.angle_alpha   90.00
_cell.angle_beta   90.00
_cell.angle_gamma   90.00
#
_symmetry.space_group_name_H-M   'P 1'
#
loop_
_entity.id
_entity.type
_entity.pdbx_description
1 polymer ?
#
loop_
_entity_poly.entity_id
_entity_poly.type
_entity_poly.pdbx_seq_one_letter_code
_entity_poly.pdbx_strand_id
1 'polypeptide(L)'
;EQLAAVQHYFIHSHTVTQLYTAGKYELEALELINRLFDEGHETLVMAGGSGFYIDALVNGLDDFPSADLQLRNDLMARLKEEGVEGLRQELRHLDPESYATIDIANGQRVVRALEVCLMTGKPFSSFKTSQAKRRDFEIEKIGLTRPREELYDRINRRVIHMVEEGLVEEVRGLTQYRDLAALQTVGYKEIFDWFDYEAGLVSAEGWTPNTPGDGPVTSLDRAVELIQRNTRHYAKRQLSYWGRDKSIRWLTL
;
A
#
# COMPACT_ATOMS: atom_id res chain seq x y z
N GLU A 1 2.17 9.17 24.46
CA GLU A 1 2.46 10.59 24.71
C GLU A 1 2.20 11.47 23.49
N GLN A 2 2.73 11.12 22.27
CA GLN A 2 2.57 11.93 21.06
C GLN A 2 1.11 12.08 20.61
N LEU A 3 0.31 11.01 20.67
CA LEU A 3 -1.11 11.05 20.30
C LEU A 3 -1.96 11.90 21.24
N ALA A 4 -1.50 12.13 22.46
CA ALA A 4 -2.20 12.98 23.44
C ALA A 4 -1.83 14.48 23.31
N ALA A 5 -0.71 14.81 22.64
CA ALA A 5 -0.24 16.17 22.49
C ALA A 5 -0.95 16.94 21.38
N VAL A 6 -1.38 16.23 20.33
CA VAL A 6 -2.05 16.81 19.15
C VAL A 6 -3.16 15.88 18.70
N GLN A 7 -4.30 16.41 18.30
CA GLN A 7 -5.38 15.61 17.72
C GLN A 7 -4.92 14.94 16.43
N HIS A 8 -5.03 13.60 16.39
CA HIS A 8 -4.75 12.79 15.20
C HIS A 8 -6.04 12.22 14.63
N TYR A 9 -6.10 12.15 13.32
CA TYR A 9 -7.20 11.54 12.58
C TYR A 9 -6.68 10.35 11.76
N PHE A 10 -7.58 9.46 11.38
CA PHE A 10 -7.27 8.23 10.63
C PHE A 10 -6.38 7.22 11.38
N ILE A 11 -6.29 7.34 12.70
CA ILE A 11 -5.67 6.34 13.57
C ILE A 11 -6.78 5.49 14.17
N HIS A 12 -6.72 4.18 13.99
CA HIS A 12 -7.77 3.23 14.42
C HIS A 12 -9.20 3.56 13.95
N SER A 13 -9.32 4.24 12.80
CA SER A 13 -10.61 4.66 12.25
C SER A 13 -11.35 3.54 11.52
N HIS A 14 -10.64 2.51 11.08
CA HIS A 14 -11.18 1.39 10.31
C HIS A 14 -10.67 0.05 10.84
N THR A 15 -11.45 -1.00 10.64
CA THR A 15 -11.05 -2.38 10.96
C THR A 15 -10.37 -3.02 9.75
N VAL A 16 -9.55 -4.05 9.99
CA VAL A 16 -8.85 -4.79 8.93
C VAL A 16 -9.80 -5.49 7.96
N THR A 17 -11.05 -5.74 8.37
CA THR A 17 -12.09 -6.38 7.56
C THR A 17 -12.79 -5.40 6.61
N GLN A 18 -12.62 -4.11 6.79
CA GLN A 18 -13.22 -3.09 5.93
C GLN A 18 -12.36 -2.85 4.70
N LEU A 19 -12.96 -2.89 3.52
CA LEU A 19 -12.27 -2.45 2.31
C LEU A 19 -12.06 -0.94 2.38
N TYR A 20 -10.82 -0.51 2.55
CA TYR A 20 -10.43 0.89 2.58
C TYR A 20 -9.51 1.22 1.41
N THR A 21 -9.99 2.06 0.51
CA THR A 21 -9.30 2.41 -0.74
C THR A 21 -8.79 3.84 -0.70
N ALA A 22 -7.84 4.17 -1.57
CA ALA A 22 -7.35 5.55 -1.69
C ALA A 22 -8.46 6.53 -2.11
N GLY A 23 -9.43 6.09 -2.92
CA GLY A 23 -10.59 6.92 -3.26
C GLY A 23 -11.51 7.19 -2.07
N LYS A 24 -11.74 6.19 -1.21
CA LYS A 24 -12.49 6.40 0.04
C LYS A 24 -11.74 7.34 0.97
N TYR A 25 -10.43 7.15 1.10
CA TYR A 25 -9.57 8.05 1.87
C TYR A 25 -9.62 9.49 1.34
N GLU A 26 -9.55 9.69 0.02
CA GLU A 26 -9.67 11.02 -0.61
C GLU A 26 -10.94 11.73 -0.14
N LEU A 27 -12.09 11.07 -0.23
CA LEU A 27 -13.39 11.65 0.14
C LEU A 27 -13.46 11.99 1.64
N GLU A 28 -13.13 11.03 2.50
CA GLU A 28 -13.18 11.22 3.96
C GLU A 28 -12.15 12.27 4.44
N ALA A 29 -10.96 12.30 3.84
CA ALA A 29 -9.94 13.28 4.20
C ALA A 29 -10.32 14.70 3.76
N LEU A 30 -10.92 14.86 2.57
CA LEU A 30 -11.41 16.16 2.11
C LEU A 30 -12.57 16.68 2.98
N GLU A 31 -13.51 15.80 3.34
CA GLU A 31 -14.61 16.16 4.26
C GLU A 31 -14.05 16.63 5.61
N LEU A 32 -13.09 15.89 6.16
CA LEU A 32 -12.42 16.27 7.41
C LEU A 32 -11.69 17.62 7.30
N ILE A 33 -10.90 17.81 6.24
CA ILE A 33 -10.14 19.05 6.01
C ILE A 33 -11.07 20.25 5.92
N ASN A 34 -12.15 20.15 5.12
CA ASN A 34 -13.11 21.24 4.97
C ASN A 34 -13.77 21.58 6.31
N ARG A 35 -14.21 20.56 7.06
CA ARG A 35 -14.77 20.76 8.39
C ARG A 35 -13.80 21.49 9.34
N LEU A 36 -12.53 21.08 9.37
CA LEU A 36 -11.55 21.68 10.25
C LEU A 36 -11.23 23.15 9.85
N PHE A 37 -11.23 23.47 8.56
CA PHE A 37 -11.12 24.86 8.11
C PHE A 37 -12.35 25.68 8.50
N ASP A 38 -13.56 25.13 8.39
CA ASP A 38 -14.81 25.77 8.82
C ASP A 38 -14.84 26.00 10.35
N GLU A 39 -14.20 25.12 11.13
CA GLU A 39 -14.00 25.24 12.57
C GLU A 39 -12.94 26.31 12.94
N GLY A 40 -12.28 26.91 11.96
CA GLY A 40 -11.34 28.04 12.14
C GLY A 40 -9.87 27.62 12.24
N HIS A 41 -9.51 26.39 11.91
CA HIS A 41 -8.12 25.98 11.79
C HIS A 41 -7.50 26.60 10.54
N GLU A 42 -6.40 27.34 10.67
CA GLU A 42 -5.72 27.98 9.53
C GLU A 42 -4.73 27.04 8.83
N THR A 43 -4.20 26.06 9.55
CA THR A 43 -3.18 25.12 9.04
C THR A 43 -3.44 23.72 9.53
N LEU A 44 -3.40 22.77 8.62
CA LEU A 44 -3.50 21.35 8.90
C LEU A 44 -2.23 20.64 8.44
N VAL A 45 -1.80 19.64 9.19
CA VAL A 45 -0.61 18.84 8.84
C VAL A 45 -1.04 17.44 8.46
N MET A 46 -0.74 17.04 7.22
CA MET A 46 -0.84 15.67 6.76
C MET A 46 0.54 15.02 6.78
N ALA A 47 0.71 13.98 7.59
CA ALA A 47 1.96 13.25 7.70
C ALA A 47 1.80 11.82 7.21
N GLY A 48 2.73 11.35 6.39
CA GLY A 48 2.71 9.97 5.90
C GLY A 48 3.71 9.69 4.80
N GLY A 49 3.77 8.44 4.36
CA GLY A 49 4.69 8.00 3.31
C GLY A 49 4.01 7.19 2.22
N SER A 50 2.70 6.95 2.31
CA SER A 50 1.94 6.19 1.32
C SER A 50 1.60 7.07 0.12
N GLY A 51 2.48 7.05 -0.91
CA GLY A 51 2.41 7.95 -2.05
C GLY A 51 1.04 7.98 -2.71
N PHE A 52 0.44 6.82 -2.95
CA PHE A 52 -0.85 6.75 -3.64
C PHE A 52 -2.00 7.39 -2.84
N TYR A 53 -2.00 7.27 -1.51
CA TYR A 53 -3.01 7.92 -0.65
C TYR A 53 -2.80 9.44 -0.61
N ILE A 54 -1.56 9.88 -0.50
CA ILE A 54 -1.23 11.32 -0.50
C ILE A 54 -1.59 11.93 -1.86
N ASP A 55 -1.24 11.28 -2.97
CA ASP A 55 -1.60 11.74 -4.31
C ASP A 55 -3.11 11.79 -4.53
N ALA A 56 -3.85 10.82 -4.00
CA ALA A 56 -5.31 10.83 -4.06
C ALA A 56 -5.89 12.10 -3.41
N LEU A 57 -5.36 12.49 -2.24
CA LEU A 57 -5.80 13.71 -1.58
C LEU A 57 -5.33 14.97 -2.32
N VAL A 58 -4.07 15.02 -2.73
CA VAL A 58 -3.44 16.21 -3.31
C VAL A 58 -3.93 16.48 -4.73
N ASN A 59 -3.86 15.46 -5.57
CA ASN A 59 -4.12 15.58 -7.02
C ASN A 59 -5.52 15.09 -7.42
N GLY A 60 -6.19 14.33 -6.53
CA GLY A 60 -7.42 13.61 -6.85
C GLY A 60 -7.16 12.32 -7.61
N LEU A 61 -8.11 11.44 -7.57
CA LEU A 61 -8.14 10.24 -8.42
C LEU A 61 -9.12 10.46 -9.58
N ASP A 62 -8.84 9.79 -10.69
CA ASP A 62 -9.80 9.67 -11.78
C ASP A 62 -11.08 8.97 -11.29
N ASP A 63 -12.21 9.33 -11.87
CA ASP A 63 -13.53 8.84 -11.44
C ASP A 63 -13.78 7.42 -12.00
N PHE A 64 -13.09 6.45 -11.43
CA PHE A 64 -13.32 5.04 -11.72
C PHE A 64 -14.56 4.52 -11.02
N PRO A 65 -15.28 3.56 -11.63
CA PRO A 65 -16.39 2.89 -10.97
C PRO A 65 -15.94 2.19 -9.69
N SER A 66 -16.85 2.06 -8.73
CA SER A 66 -16.63 1.30 -7.50
C SER A 66 -16.25 -0.13 -7.83
N ALA A 67 -15.43 -0.75 -6.98
CA ALA A 67 -15.02 -2.14 -7.18
C ALA A 67 -16.21 -3.10 -7.07
N ASP A 68 -16.32 -4.03 -8.00
CA ASP A 68 -17.13 -5.22 -7.84
C ASP A 68 -16.32 -6.29 -7.10
N LEU A 69 -16.68 -6.54 -5.85
CA LEU A 69 -15.94 -7.45 -4.99
C LEU A 69 -15.98 -8.90 -5.49
N GLN A 70 -17.10 -9.33 -6.07
CA GLN A 70 -17.23 -10.70 -6.60
C GLN A 70 -16.32 -10.88 -7.81
N LEU A 71 -16.45 -10.00 -8.81
CA LEU A 71 -15.62 -10.03 -10.01
C LEU A 71 -14.12 -9.90 -9.68
N ARG A 72 -13.78 -9.04 -8.72
CA ARG A 72 -12.39 -8.89 -8.26
C ARG A 72 -11.86 -10.17 -7.65
N ASN A 73 -12.63 -10.84 -6.79
CA ASN A 73 -12.24 -12.11 -6.19
C ASN A 73 -12.04 -13.19 -7.24
N ASP A 74 -12.93 -13.27 -8.22
CA ASP A 74 -12.83 -14.23 -9.32
C ASP A 74 -11.56 -14.00 -10.18
N LEU A 75 -11.27 -12.73 -10.50
CA LEU A 75 -10.04 -12.36 -11.23
C LEU A 75 -8.78 -12.62 -10.40
N MET A 76 -8.83 -12.38 -9.09
CA MET A 76 -7.70 -12.69 -8.20
C MET A 76 -7.47 -14.19 -8.04
N ALA A 77 -8.54 -15.02 -8.01
CA ALA A 77 -8.43 -16.47 -8.03
C ALA A 77 -7.77 -16.94 -9.34
N ARG A 78 -8.22 -16.44 -10.48
CA ARG A 78 -7.59 -16.72 -11.79
C ARG A 78 -6.11 -16.31 -11.81
N LEU A 79 -5.78 -15.12 -11.27
CA LEU A 79 -4.38 -14.69 -11.16
C LEU A 79 -3.52 -15.67 -10.35
N LYS A 80 -4.07 -16.22 -9.27
CA LYS A 80 -3.37 -17.17 -8.40
C LYS A 80 -3.20 -18.54 -9.06
N GLU A 81 -4.20 -19.02 -9.77
CA GLU A 81 -4.23 -20.37 -10.37
C GLU A 81 -3.51 -20.44 -11.72
N GLU A 82 -3.75 -19.46 -12.59
CA GLU A 82 -3.30 -19.47 -13.99
C GLU A 82 -2.08 -18.55 -14.23
N GLY A 83 -1.75 -17.71 -13.23
CA GLY A 83 -0.76 -16.67 -13.39
C GLY A 83 -1.32 -15.45 -14.15
N VAL A 84 -0.42 -14.51 -14.46
CA VAL A 84 -0.82 -13.21 -15.03
C VAL A 84 -0.99 -13.25 -16.56
N GLU A 85 -0.50 -14.27 -17.24
CA GLU A 85 -0.39 -14.26 -18.71
C GLU A 85 -1.75 -14.27 -19.41
N GLY A 86 -2.68 -15.14 -19.00
CA GLY A 86 -4.04 -15.16 -19.56
C GLY A 86 -4.76 -13.83 -19.37
N LEU A 87 -4.63 -13.23 -18.19
CA LEU A 87 -5.23 -11.93 -17.87
C LEU A 87 -4.62 -10.80 -18.69
N ARG A 88 -3.32 -10.83 -18.98
CA ARG A 88 -2.67 -9.85 -19.89
C ARG A 88 -3.24 -9.91 -21.30
N GLN A 89 -3.42 -11.11 -21.85
CA GLN A 89 -3.95 -11.26 -23.20
C GLN A 89 -5.40 -10.78 -23.27
N GLU A 90 -6.20 -11.04 -22.25
CA GLU A 90 -7.57 -10.54 -22.16
C GLU A 90 -7.58 -8.99 -22.10
N LEU A 91 -6.71 -8.38 -21.26
CA LEU A 91 -6.57 -6.93 -21.20
C LEU A 91 -6.11 -6.33 -22.53
N ARG A 92 -5.16 -6.98 -23.22
CA ARG A 92 -4.70 -6.54 -24.54
C ARG A 92 -5.84 -6.47 -25.55
N HIS A 93 -6.80 -7.39 -25.44
CA HIS A 93 -7.97 -7.40 -26.33
C HIS A 93 -9.00 -6.34 -25.97
N LEU A 94 -9.28 -6.15 -24.68
CA LEU A 94 -10.31 -5.22 -24.19
C LEU A 94 -9.83 -3.77 -24.15
N ASP A 95 -8.55 -3.55 -23.85
CA ASP A 95 -7.93 -2.22 -23.72
C ASP A 95 -6.45 -2.25 -24.11
N PRO A 96 -6.13 -2.19 -25.42
CA PRO A 96 -4.75 -2.17 -25.90
C PRO A 96 -3.92 -1.01 -25.38
N GLU A 97 -4.55 0.14 -25.10
CA GLU A 97 -3.87 1.33 -24.58
C GLU A 97 -3.41 1.10 -23.14
N SER A 98 -4.27 0.57 -22.29
CA SER A 98 -3.86 0.19 -20.92
C SER A 98 -2.82 -0.89 -20.94
N TYR A 99 -2.95 -1.91 -21.80
CA TYR A 99 -1.92 -2.94 -21.94
C TYR A 99 -0.53 -2.35 -22.26
N ALA A 100 -0.46 -1.32 -23.08
CA ALA A 100 0.79 -0.66 -23.46
C ALA A 100 1.36 0.27 -22.39
N THR A 101 0.52 0.80 -21.49
CA THR A 101 0.90 1.89 -20.57
C THR A 101 1.03 1.48 -19.11
N ILE A 102 0.32 0.45 -18.68
CA ILE A 102 0.43 -0.02 -17.28
C ILE A 102 1.59 -1.01 -17.12
N ASP A 103 2.04 -1.18 -15.89
CA ASP A 103 2.97 -2.26 -15.55
C ASP A 103 2.24 -3.61 -15.59
N ILE A 104 2.29 -4.27 -16.74
CA ILE A 104 1.64 -5.58 -16.98
C ILE A 104 2.30 -6.73 -16.23
N ALA A 105 3.49 -6.55 -15.64
CA ALA A 105 4.09 -7.53 -14.75
C ALA A 105 3.40 -7.53 -13.36
N ASN A 106 2.72 -6.45 -13.03
CA ASN A 106 1.95 -6.32 -11.80
C ASN A 106 0.53 -6.88 -11.99
N GLY A 107 0.32 -8.14 -11.56
CA GLY A 107 -0.98 -8.83 -11.68
C GLY A 107 -2.14 -8.04 -11.06
N GLN A 108 -1.93 -7.33 -9.96
CA GLN A 108 -2.98 -6.52 -9.33
C GLN A 108 -3.43 -5.35 -10.21
N ARG A 109 -2.50 -4.72 -10.93
CA ARG A 109 -2.84 -3.66 -11.88
C ARG A 109 -3.60 -4.21 -13.09
N VAL A 110 -3.21 -5.37 -13.57
CA VAL A 110 -3.92 -6.07 -14.65
C VAL A 110 -5.34 -6.44 -14.21
N VAL A 111 -5.50 -7.04 -13.03
CA VAL A 111 -6.81 -7.35 -12.44
C VAL A 111 -7.68 -6.10 -12.33
N ARG A 112 -7.14 -4.99 -11.83
CA ARG A 112 -7.93 -3.75 -11.71
C ARG A 112 -8.38 -3.19 -13.06
N ALA A 113 -7.53 -3.23 -14.06
CA ALA A 113 -7.89 -2.77 -15.39
C ALA A 113 -8.98 -3.66 -16.01
N LEU A 114 -8.84 -4.99 -15.89
CA LEU A 114 -9.85 -5.95 -16.36
C LEU A 114 -11.18 -5.80 -15.64
N GLU A 115 -11.17 -5.66 -14.31
CA GLU A 115 -12.37 -5.43 -13.51
C GLU A 115 -13.18 -4.26 -14.06
N VAL A 116 -12.53 -3.12 -14.33
CA VAL A 116 -13.21 -1.94 -14.88
C VAL A 116 -13.74 -2.22 -16.29
N CYS A 117 -12.95 -2.84 -17.15
CA CYS A 117 -13.39 -3.17 -18.51
C CYS A 117 -14.62 -4.09 -18.50
N LEU A 118 -14.59 -5.15 -17.70
CA LEU A 118 -15.66 -6.15 -17.64
C LEU A 118 -16.95 -5.61 -17.00
N MET A 119 -16.81 -4.79 -15.93
CA MET A 119 -17.96 -4.16 -15.28
C MET A 119 -18.69 -3.15 -16.17
N THR A 120 -17.92 -2.37 -16.92
CA THR A 120 -18.47 -1.19 -17.61
C THR A 120 -18.69 -1.40 -19.09
N GLY A 121 -18.07 -2.42 -19.67
CA GLY A 121 -17.99 -2.62 -21.11
C GLY A 121 -17.15 -1.55 -21.83
N LYS A 122 -16.39 -0.74 -21.09
CA LYS A 122 -15.54 0.34 -21.64
C LYS A 122 -14.08 0.10 -21.28
N PRO A 123 -13.11 0.54 -22.12
CA PRO A 123 -11.70 0.46 -21.80
C PRO A 123 -11.37 1.19 -20.49
N PHE A 124 -10.49 0.62 -19.67
CA PHE A 124 -9.99 1.27 -18.46
C PHE A 124 -9.29 2.60 -18.77
N SER A 125 -8.59 2.68 -19.92
CA SER A 125 -7.95 3.92 -20.41
C SER A 125 -8.93 5.07 -20.58
N SER A 126 -10.19 4.79 -20.95
CA SER A 126 -11.21 5.82 -21.16
C SER A 126 -11.64 6.57 -19.88
N PHE A 127 -11.32 6.02 -18.72
CA PHE A 127 -11.57 6.65 -17.40
C PHE A 127 -10.36 7.48 -16.91
N LYS A 128 -9.21 7.36 -17.57
CA LYS A 128 -8.01 8.13 -17.21
C LYS A 128 -8.10 9.53 -17.80
N THR A 129 -8.39 10.52 -16.99
CA THR A 129 -8.37 11.92 -17.40
C THR A 129 -6.98 12.54 -17.26
N SER A 130 -6.16 12.00 -16.36
CA SER A 130 -4.82 12.51 -16.00
C SER A 130 -4.83 14.00 -15.62
N GLN A 131 -5.98 14.51 -15.19
CA GLN A 131 -6.12 15.91 -14.76
C GLN A 131 -6.17 15.96 -13.23
N ALA A 132 -5.28 16.76 -12.66
CA ALA A 132 -5.33 17.02 -11.22
C ALA A 132 -6.62 17.77 -10.87
N LYS A 133 -7.35 17.27 -9.88
CA LYS A 133 -8.53 17.96 -9.33
C LYS A 133 -8.06 19.17 -8.52
N ARG A 134 -8.66 20.32 -8.77
CA ARG A 134 -8.36 21.53 -8.00
C ARG A 134 -8.83 21.34 -6.55
N ARG A 135 -8.00 21.79 -5.61
CA ARG A 135 -8.35 21.92 -4.19
C ARG A 135 -8.60 23.40 -3.85
N ASP A 136 -9.50 23.64 -2.93
CA ASP A 136 -9.85 25.02 -2.51
C ASP A 136 -8.94 25.53 -1.38
N PHE A 137 -7.79 24.88 -1.18
CA PHE A 137 -6.78 25.24 -0.20
C PHE A 137 -5.38 25.12 -0.79
N GLU A 138 -4.42 25.82 -0.21
CA GLU A 138 -3.02 25.74 -0.60
C GLU A 138 -2.34 24.52 0.00
N ILE A 139 -1.45 23.90 -0.75
CA ILE A 139 -0.71 22.71 -0.35
C ILE A 139 0.79 22.97 -0.43
N GLU A 140 1.46 22.97 0.73
CA GLU A 140 2.92 22.95 0.80
C GLU A 140 3.41 21.51 1.02
N LYS A 141 4.32 21.05 0.16
CA LYS A 141 4.90 19.71 0.23
C LYS A 141 6.30 19.77 0.81
N ILE A 142 6.49 19.12 1.95
CA ILE A 142 7.78 19.01 2.63
C ILE A 142 8.20 17.56 2.70
N GLY A 143 9.35 17.23 2.11
CA GLY A 143 9.96 15.91 2.20
C GLY A 143 11.04 15.88 3.28
N LEU A 144 10.99 14.89 4.16
CA LEU A 144 12.03 14.67 5.17
C LEU A 144 12.96 13.54 4.70
N THR A 145 14.25 13.78 4.76
CA THR A 145 15.27 12.79 4.41
C THR A 145 16.40 12.74 5.43
N ARG A 146 17.21 11.69 5.35
CA ARG A 146 18.43 11.49 6.14
C ARG A 146 19.49 10.80 5.29
N PRO A 147 20.77 10.89 5.67
CA PRO A 147 21.80 10.05 5.08
C PRO A 147 21.37 8.58 5.11
N ARG A 148 21.63 7.87 4.00
CA ARG A 148 21.12 6.51 3.79
C ARG A 148 21.48 5.55 4.91
N GLU A 149 22.70 5.63 5.41
CA GLU A 149 23.21 4.74 6.48
C GLU A 149 22.44 4.98 7.78
N GLU A 150 22.25 6.25 8.14
CA GLU A 150 21.47 6.61 9.33
C GLU A 150 20.01 6.16 9.21
N LEU A 151 19.39 6.39 8.04
CA LEU A 151 18.02 5.94 7.79
C LEU A 151 17.88 4.43 7.96
N TYR A 152 18.83 3.66 7.43
CA TYR A 152 18.82 2.19 7.50
C TYR A 152 19.05 1.69 8.93
N ASP A 153 19.93 2.31 9.68
CA ASP A 153 20.15 1.98 11.08
C ASP A 153 18.88 2.26 11.93
N ARG A 154 18.24 3.40 11.72
CA ARG A 154 16.97 3.73 12.38
C ARG A 154 15.85 2.74 12.05
N ILE A 155 15.75 2.33 10.78
CA ILE A 155 14.78 1.31 10.35
C ILE A 155 15.06 0.00 11.08
N ASN A 156 16.31 -0.45 11.11
CA ASN A 156 16.66 -1.72 11.75
C ASN A 156 16.34 -1.71 13.24
N ARG A 157 16.71 -0.64 13.96
CA ARG A 157 16.41 -0.48 15.40
C ARG A 157 14.90 -0.41 15.66
N ARG A 158 14.15 0.29 14.80
CA ARG A 158 12.70 0.36 14.93
C ARG A 158 12.04 -1.02 14.83
N VAL A 159 12.50 -1.87 13.91
CA VAL A 159 11.93 -3.22 13.77
C VAL A 159 12.18 -4.06 15.03
N ILE A 160 13.38 -3.98 15.61
CA ILE A 160 13.68 -4.66 16.87
C ILE A 160 12.72 -4.18 17.98
N HIS A 161 12.58 -2.87 18.10
CA HIS A 161 11.68 -2.28 19.10
C HIS A 161 10.21 -2.68 18.90
N MET A 162 9.72 -2.76 17.67
CA MET A 162 8.37 -3.25 17.36
C MET A 162 8.17 -4.69 17.86
N VAL A 163 9.17 -5.56 17.70
CA VAL A 163 9.09 -6.94 18.20
C VAL A 163 9.08 -6.95 19.74
N GLU A 164 9.93 -6.15 20.37
CA GLU A 164 9.96 -5.99 21.84
C GLU A 164 8.64 -5.44 22.40
N GLU A 165 7.96 -4.59 21.65
CA GLU A 165 6.65 -4.02 22.01
C GLU A 165 5.45 -4.92 21.70
N GLY A 166 5.67 -6.14 21.17
CA GLY A 166 4.62 -7.15 21.02
C GLY A 166 4.09 -7.33 19.60
N LEU A 167 4.84 -6.95 18.55
CA LEU A 167 4.44 -7.15 17.15
C LEU A 167 4.04 -8.61 16.85
N VAL A 168 4.75 -9.58 17.44
CA VAL A 168 4.48 -11.01 17.20
C VAL A 168 3.09 -11.41 17.72
N GLU A 169 2.72 -10.95 18.91
CA GLU A 169 1.43 -11.22 19.55
C GLU A 169 0.29 -10.51 18.80
N GLU A 170 0.54 -9.28 18.33
CA GLU A 170 -0.40 -8.54 17.49
C GLU A 170 -0.71 -9.34 16.20
N VAL A 171 0.32 -9.79 15.49
CA VAL A 171 0.17 -10.58 14.25
C VAL A 171 -0.52 -11.93 14.55
N ARG A 172 -0.21 -12.58 15.67
CA ARG A 172 -0.87 -13.83 16.11
C ARG A 172 -2.36 -13.64 16.30
N GLY A 173 -2.78 -12.54 16.90
CA GLY A 173 -4.19 -12.19 17.08
C GLY A 173 -4.95 -11.94 15.78
N LEU A 174 -4.23 -11.67 14.69
CA LEU A 174 -4.79 -11.36 13.37
C LEU A 174 -4.71 -12.52 12.37
N THR A 175 -4.25 -13.71 12.78
CA THR A 175 -4.02 -14.87 11.89
C THR A 175 -5.26 -15.25 11.07
N GLN A 176 -6.45 -15.16 11.65
CA GLN A 176 -7.72 -15.44 10.96
C GLN A 176 -8.00 -14.48 9.78
N TYR A 177 -7.36 -13.33 9.74
CA TYR A 177 -7.52 -12.29 8.72
C TYR A 177 -6.34 -12.19 7.76
N ARG A 178 -5.36 -13.09 7.87
CA ARG A 178 -4.06 -13.04 7.18
C ARG A 178 -4.15 -12.81 5.67
N ASP A 179 -5.19 -13.33 5.02
CA ASP A 179 -5.39 -13.21 3.57
C ASP A 179 -5.97 -11.86 3.13
N LEU A 180 -6.38 -11.01 4.08
CA LEU A 180 -6.89 -9.69 3.76
C LEU A 180 -5.78 -8.77 3.28
N ALA A 181 -6.10 -7.93 2.30
CA ALA A 181 -5.15 -7.01 1.68
C ALA A 181 -4.45 -6.07 2.69
N ALA A 182 -5.13 -5.68 3.77
CA ALA A 182 -4.59 -4.85 4.83
C ALA A 182 -3.40 -5.52 5.56
N LEU A 183 -3.39 -6.85 5.66
CA LEU A 183 -2.36 -7.63 6.35
C LEU A 183 -1.25 -8.14 5.40
N GLN A 184 -1.41 -7.93 4.09
CA GLN A 184 -0.39 -8.25 3.10
C GLN A 184 0.70 -7.15 3.03
N THR A 185 1.22 -6.77 4.18
CA THR A 185 2.20 -5.68 4.33
C THR A 185 3.48 -6.17 5.02
N VAL A 186 4.53 -5.36 4.91
CA VAL A 186 5.81 -5.62 5.59
C VAL A 186 5.60 -5.61 7.10
N GLY A 187 6.17 -6.58 7.77
CA GLY A 187 6.04 -6.81 9.21
C GLY A 187 5.05 -7.92 9.55
N TYR A 188 3.97 -8.04 8.78
CA TYR A 188 2.95 -9.09 9.00
C TYR A 188 3.24 -10.34 8.18
N LYS A 189 3.49 -10.20 6.89
CA LYS A 189 3.74 -11.35 6.00
C LYS A 189 4.90 -12.23 6.47
N GLU A 190 5.99 -11.60 6.86
CA GLU A 190 7.20 -12.31 7.29
C GLU A 190 6.94 -13.11 8.57
N ILE A 191 6.09 -12.59 9.48
CA ILE A 191 5.72 -13.29 10.71
C ILE A 191 4.71 -14.40 10.42
N PHE A 192 3.74 -14.20 9.51
CA PHE A 192 2.84 -15.28 9.07
C PHE A 192 3.61 -16.42 8.39
N ASP A 193 4.60 -16.11 7.56
CA ASP A 193 5.46 -17.10 6.91
C ASP A 193 6.25 -17.92 7.97
N TRP A 194 6.72 -17.26 9.03
CA TRP A 194 7.36 -17.96 10.16
C TRP A 194 6.36 -18.85 10.91
N PHE A 195 5.15 -18.40 11.18
CA PHE A 195 4.13 -19.22 11.83
C PHE A 195 3.77 -20.48 11.02
N ASP A 196 3.71 -20.37 9.68
CA ASP A 196 3.45 -21.50 8.81
C ASP A 196 4.59 -22.53 8.88
N TYR A 197 5.82 -22.08 8.96
CA TYR A 197 6.98 -22.96 9.14
C TYR A 197 6.95 -23.65 10.53
N GLU A 198 6.69 -22.93 11.60
CA GLU A 198 6.55 -23.51 12.94
C GLU A 198 5.42 -24.52 13.04
N ALA A 199 4.30 -24.27 12.34
CA ALA A 199 3.16 -25.19 12.29
C ALA A 199 3.39 -26.40 11.37
N GLY A 200 4.53 -26.47 10.66
CA GLY A 200 4.83 -27.55 9.71
C GLY A 200 3.97 -27.51 8.44
N LEU A 201 3.30 -26.38 8.16
CA LEU A 201 2.47 -26.21 6.97
C LEU A 201 3.32 -25.99 5.71
N VAL A 202 4.55 -25.53 5.86
CA VAL A 202 5.54 -25.37 4.80
C VAL A 202 6.88 -25.93 5.25
N SER A 203 7.60 -26.58 4.33
CA SER A 203 8.95 -27.06 4.57
C SER A 203 9.99 -26.15 3.89
N ALA A 204 11.23 -26.19 4.37
CA ALA A 204 12.30 -25.45 3.73
C ALA A 204 12.54 -25.87 2.26
N GLU A 205 12.25 -27.13 1.93
CA GLU A 205 12.45 -27.71 0.60
C GLU A 205 11.32 -27.37 -0.38
N GLY A 206 10.09 -27.15 0.13
CA GLY A 206 8.91 -26.79 -0.67
C GLY A 206 8.59 -25.28 -0.67
N TRP A 207 9.47 -24.46 -0.14
CA TRP A 207 9.24 -23.02 0.00
C TRP A 207 9.16 -22.33 -1.36
N THR A 208 8.03 -21.69 -1.63
CA THR A 208 7.88 -20.72 -2.73
C THR A 208 7.91 -19.32 -2.13
N PRO A 209 9.01 -18.58 -2.27
CA PRO A 209 9.12 -17.26 -1.64
C PRO A 209 8.12 -16.28 -2.25
N ASN A 210 7.45 -15.49 -1.39
CA ASN A 210 6.63 -14.34 -1.81
C ASN A 210 7.48 -13.26 -2.53
N THR A 211 8.80 -13.28 -2.30
CA THR A 211 9.77 -12.41 -2.97
C THR A 211 10.89 -13.28 -3.54
N PRO A 212 11.20 -13.19 -4.86
CA PRO A 212 12.29 -13.94 -5.45
C PRO A 212 13.60 -13.70 -4.72
N GLY A 213 14.33 -14.78 -4.41
CA GLY A 213 15.60 -14.74 -3.68
C GLY A 213 15.49 -14.79 -2.15
N ASP A 214 14.28 -14.88 -1.61
CA ASP A 214 14.07 -15.13 -0.18
C ASP A 214 14.06 -16.65 0.08
N GLY A 215 14.91 -17.08 0.99
CA GLY A 215 14.81 -18.43 1.56
C GLY A 215 13.65 -18.52 2.55
N PRO A 216 13.37 -19.72 3.07
CA PRO A 216 12.32 -19.96 4.03
C PRO A 216 12.49 -19.10 5.30
N VAL A 217 11.36 -18.74 5.93
CA VAL A 217 11.34 -18.03 7.21
C VAL A 217 11.28 -19.06 8.33
N THR A 218 12.43 -19.58 8.71
CA THR A 218 12.57 -20.70 9.64
C THR A 218 12.66 -20.30 11.11
N SER A 219 12.76 -19.00 11.39
CA SER A 219 12.87 -18.47 12.75
C SER A 219 12.38 -17.02 12.84
N LEU A 220 12.09 -16.55 14.06
CA LEU A 220 11.78 -15.15 14.32
C LEU A 220 12.93 -14.23 13.89
N ASP A 221 14.18 -14.58 14.14
CA ASP A 221 15.34 -13.78 13.73
C ASP A 221 15.36 -13.61 12.21
N ARG A 222 15.04 -14.66 11.46
CA ARG A 222 14.93 -14.58 10.01
C ARG A 222 13.77 -13.70 9.56
N ALA A 223 12.61 -13.76 10.22
CA ALA A 223 11.50 -12.86 9.97
C ALA A 223 11.92 -11.40 10.20
N VAL A 224 12.60 -11.11 11.32
CA VAL A 224 13.11 -9.77 11.66
C VAL A 224 14.07 -9.24 10.59
N GLU A 225 15.04 -10.05 10.16
CA GLU A 225 15.97 -9.68 9.06
C GLU A 225 15.21 -9.28 7.78
N LEU A 226 14.21 -10.07 7.41
CA LEU A 226 13.38 -9.82 6.23
C LEU A 226 12.54 -8.55 6.38
N ILE A 227 11.93 -8.34 7.54
CA ILE A 227 11.17 -7.11 7.85
C ILE A 227 12.09 -5.89 7.73
N GLN A 228 13.28 -5.93 8.30
CA GLN A 228 14.26 -4.84 8.19
C GLN A 228 14.62 -4.55 6.73
N ARG A 229 14.95 -5.59 5.96
CA ARG A 229 15.29 -5.47 4.55
C ARG A 229 14.13 -4.90 3.73
N ASN A 230 12.93 -5.46 3.91
CA ASN A 230 11.74 -5.06 3.15
C ASN A 230 11.29 -3.64 3.51
N THR A 231 11.49 -3.23 4.77
CA THR A 231 11.26 -1.84 5.20
C THR A 231 12.26 -0.87 4.55
N ARG A 232 13.55 -1.25 4.45
CA ARG A 232 14.54 -0.45 3.70
C ARG A 232 14.18 -0.33 2.21
N HIS A 233 13.69 -1.42 1.60
CA HIS A 233 13.19 -1.39 0.23
C HIS A 233 11.96 -0.49 0.09
N TYR A 234 11.08 -0.50 1.08
CA TYR A 234 9.91 0.39 1.10
C TYR A 234 10.33 1.86 1.18
N ALA A 235 11.25 2.20 2.08
CA ALA A 235 11.82 3.56 2.17
C ALA A 235 12.47 4.01 0.85
N LYS A 236 13.23 3.12 0.18
CA LYS A 236 13.79 3.42 -1.14
C LYS A 236 12.71 3.68 -2.19
N ARG A 237 11.61 2.92 -2.17
CA ARG A 237 10.48 3.15 -3.08
C ARG A 237 9.82 4.51 -2.81
N GLN A 238 9.63 4.90 -1.54
CA GLN A 238 9.10 6.22 -1.18
C GLN A 238 9.98 7.35 -1.73
N LEU A 239 11.29 7.29 -1.52
CA LEU A 239 12.23 8.29 -2.05
C LEU A 239 12.20 8.36 -3.58
N SER A 240 12.12 7.20 -4.26
CA SER A 240 12.02 7.15 -5.72
C SER A 240 10.69 7.69 -6.25
N TYR A 241 9.61 7.49 -5.52
CA TYR A 241 8.28 7.98 -5.87
C TYR A 241 8.22 9.51 -5.76
N TRP A 242 8.55 10.02 -4.59
CA TRP A 242 8.48 11.45 -4.29
C TRP A 242 9.60 12.27 -4.92
N GLY A 243 10.75 11.69 -5.21
CA GLY A 243 11.86 12.35 -5.90
C GLY A 243 11.55 12.82 -7.34
N ARG A 244 10.42 12.39 -7.90
CA ARG A 244 9.92 12.85 -9.20
C ARG A 244 9.16 14.17 -9.11
N ASP A 245 8.62 14.49 -7.94
CA ASP A 245 7.86 15.72 -7.71
C ASP A 245 8.81 16.89 -7.37
N LYS A 246 8.95 17.79 -8.31
CA LYS A 246 9.81 18.99 -8.20
C LYS A 246 9.27 20.03 -7.22
N SER A 247 8.00 19.95 -6.83
CA SER A 247 7.36 20.88 -5.91
C SER A 247 7.69 20.58 -4.44
N ILE A 248 8.29 19.43 -4.15
CA ILE A 248 8.63 19.04 -2.78
C ILE A 248 9.90 19.79 -2.32
N ARG A 249 9.78 20.50 -1.20
CA ARG A 249 10.91 21.07 -0.48
C ARG A 249 11.51 20.02 0.45
N TRP A 250 12.70 19.52 0.10
CA TRP A 250 13.38 18.50 0.89
C TRP A 250 14.19 19.09 2.04
N LEU A 251 14.00 18.53 3.23
CA LEU A 251 14.77 18.84 4.44
C LEU A 251 15.56 17.62 4.87
N THR A 252 16.87 17.77 5.05
CA THR A 252 17.74 16.74 5.61
C THR A 252 17.81 16.92 7.12
N LEU A 253 17.45 15.88 7.88
CA LEU A 253 17.42 15.87 9.35
C LEU A 253 18.71 15.26 9.90
#